data_efcb535c955fc1b75275fdf4ca22dd8b
#
_entry.id   efcb535c955fc1b75275fdf4ca22dd8b
#
_cell.length_a   1.000
_cell.length_b   1.000
_cell.length_c   1.000
_cell.angle_alpha   90.00
_cell.angle_beta   90.00
_cell.angle_gamma   90.00
#
_symmetry.space_group_name_H-M   'P 1'
#
loop_
_entity.id
_entity.type
_entity.pdbx_description
1 polymer ?
#
loop_
_entity_poly.entity_id
_entity_poly.type
_entity_poly.pdbx_seq_one_letter_code
_entity_poly.pdbx_strand_id
1 'polypeptide(L)'
;MDTIWLEDFLAVAEWANFSRAAEHRNVTQPALSRRVKALEDWVGAPLFDRATHRITLTEAGERFRPVAEDTLRRLHQGREDIRALVSTAAATVTFASTHALALTYFPAWLRAVEDAAPEPLSGIRLVADTMQACERIMLQGQAQFLLCHHHPAAPGRLDGGDFRSLTLGADTLVPVCAPDGAGAPRHPLPGGPGQPVAHLSYSDESGMGRIAEAARGTMEPRPCLETVFTSHVAVLLKTMALDGRGLAWLPLSLVQPDLVPGGGLVRAGDGRWDIPITIRLFRPRARLSPVAERFWERLKTGPTY
;
A
#
# COMPACT_ATOMS: atom_id res chain seq x y z
N MET A 1 15.63 -23.09 15.33
CA MET A 1 15.28 -21.96 14.47
C MET A 1 14.39 -21.00 15.26
N ASP A 2 14.71 -19.71 15.27
CA ASP A 2 13.90 -18.67 15.90
C ASP A 2 13.08 -17.95 14.82
N THR A 3 11.85 -17.57 15.10
CA THR A 3 10.99 -16.80 14.18
C THR A 3 11.59 -15.44 13.80
N ILE A 4 12.39 -14.86 14.69
CA ILE A 4 13.15 -13.62 14.45
C ILE A 4 14.06 -13.75 13.21
N TRP A 5 14.63 -14.95 12.96
CA TRP A 5 15.47 -15.16 11.78
C TRP A 5 14.70 -15.07 10.47
N LEU A 6 13.44 -15.55 10.46
CA LEU A 6 12.54 -15.44 9.30
C LEU A 6 12.17 -13.97 9.04
N GLU A 7 11.87 -13.23 10.10
CA GLU A 7 11.55 -11.79 10.01
C GLU A 7 12.76 -10.99 9.50
N ASP A 8 13.95 -11.28 9.99
CA ASP A 8 15.20 -10.62 9.56
C ASP A 8 15.56 -10.96 8.11
N PHE A 9 15.37 -12.23 7.69
CA PHE A 9 15.52 -12.67 6.30
C PHE A 9 14.57 -11.90 5.37
N LEU A 10 13.28 -11.82 5.72
CA LEU A 10 12.29 -11.11 4.91
C LEU A 10 12.58 -9.60 4.83
N ALA A 11 13.08 -9.01 5.92
CA ALA A 11 13.49 -7.62 5.93
C ALA A 11 14.67 -7.37 4.97
N VAL A 12 15.70 -8.22 4.97
CA VAL A 12 16.83 -8.09 4.02
C VAL A 12 16.37 -8.31 2.58
N ALA A 13 15.47 -9.28 2.34
CA ALA A 13 14.92 -9.53 1.01
C ALA A 13 14.11 -8.35 0.46
N GLU A 14 13.45 -7.60 1.34
CA GLU A 14 12.66 -6.42 0.97
C GLU A 14 13.54 -5.20 0.70
N TRP A 15 14.44 -4.89 1.62
CA TRP A 15 15.26 -3.67 1.54
C TRP A 15 16.48 -3.81 0.62
N ALA A 16 16.82 -5.03 0.20
CA ALA A 16 18.02 -5.35 -0.58
C ALA A 16 19.30 -4.71 -0.01
N ASN A 17 19.32 -4.49 1.32
CA ASN A 17 20.39 -3.80 2.05
C ASN A 17 20.35 -4.17 3.53
N PHE A 18 21.43 -4.76 4.06
CA PHE A 18 21.52 -5.18 5.46
C PHE A 18 21.42 -4.04 6.47
N SER A 19 21.99 -2.86 6.16
CA SER A 19 21.95 -1.71 7.07
C SER A 19 20.53 -1.15 7.19
N ARG A 20 19.84 -0.92 6.06
CA ARG A 20 18.44 -0.47 6.05
C ARG A 20 17.50 -1.49 6.71
N ALA A 21 17.70 -2.78 6.43
CA ALA A 21 16.93 -3.83 7.08
C ALA A 21 17.14 -3.84 8.61
N ALA A 22 18.38 -3.64 9.07
CA ALA A 22 18.71 -3.57 10.49
C ALA A 22 18.06 -2.35 11.17
N GLU A 23 18.10 -1.18 10.55
CA GLU A 23 17.40 0.03 11.02
C GLU A 23 15.90 -0.22 11.14
N HIS A 24 15.28 -0.78 10.10
CA HIS A 24 13.86 -1.11 10.09
C HIS A 24 13.50 -2.13 11.20
N ARG A 25 14.37 -3.09 11.48
CA ARG A 25 14.20 -4.10 12.51
C ARG A 25 14.58 -3.62 13.92
N ASN A 26 15.05 -2.38 14.06
CA ASN A 26 15.57 -1.81 15.30
C ASN A 26 16.66 -2.67 15.95
N VAL A 27 17.60 -3.17 15.12
CA VAL A 27 18.75 -3.97 15.57
C VAL A 27 20.03 -3.45 14.91
N THR A 28 21.18 -3.89 15.44
CA THR A 28 22.47 -3.58 14.79
C THR A 28 22.66 -4.46 13.54
N GLN A 29 23.29 -3.91 12.49
CA GLN A 29 23.58 -4.65 11.26
C GLN A 29 24.38 -5.96 11.52
N PRO A 30 25.41 -6.01 12.42
CA PRO A 30 26.10 -7.25 12.74
C PRO A 30 25.18 -8.30 13.41
N ALA A 31 24.22 -7.88 14.23
CA ALA A 31 23.27 -8.80 14.85
C ALA A 31 22.32 -9.40 13.80
N LEU A 32 21.74 -8.59 12.91
CA LEU A 32 20.90 -9.03 11.81
C LEU A 32 21.66 -9.98 10.87
N SER A 33 22.91 -9.61 10.49
CA SER A 33 23.75 -10.45 9.63
C SER A 33 24.04 -11.83 10.23
N ARG A 34 24.30 -11.91 11.54
CA ARG A 34 24.50 -13.20 12.24
C ARG A 34 23.23 -14.06 12.23
N ARG A 35 22.06 -13.48 12.44
CA ARG A 35 20.78 -14.21 12.43
C ARG A 35 20.44 -14.74 11.04
N VAL A 36 20.64 -13.91 10.01
CA VAL A 36 20.49 -14.36 8.62
C VAL A 36 21.47 -15.47 8.30
N LYS A 37 22.73 -15.39 8.72
CA LYS A 37 23.72 -16.46 8.55
C LYS A 37 23.30 -17.74 9.27
N ALA A 38 22.80 -17.65 10.49
CA ALA A 38 22.29 -18.80 11.24
C ALA A 38 21.08 -19.45 10.54
N LEU A 39 20.23 -18.67 9.86
CA LEU A 39 19.16 -19.19 9.03
C LEU A 39 19.69 -19.92 7.79
N GLU A 40 20.68 -19.34 7.09
CA GLU A 40 21.34 -19.95 5.93
C GLU A 40 21.99 -21.31 6.31
N ASP A 41 22.65 -21.35 7.47
CA ASP A 41 23.27 -22.58 7.98
C ASP A 41 22.21 -23.63 8.35
N TRP A 42 21.07 -23.22 8.90
CA TRP A 42 19.95 -24.11 9.20
C TRP A 42 19.24 -24.64 7.94
N VAL A 43 19.09 -23.79 6.91
CA VAL A 43 18.52 -24.19 5.60
C VAL A 43 19.51 -25.07 4.82
N GLY A 44 20.81 -24.91 5.06
CA GLY A 44 21.88 -25.61 4.37
C GLY A 44 22.27 -24.99 3.01
N ALA A 45 21.83 -23.76 2.73
CA ALA A 45 22.15 -23.03 1.50
C ALA A 45 22.20 -21.54 1.74
N PRO A 46 23.04 -20.78 0.98
CA PRO A 46 23.01 -19.31 0.99
C PRO A 46 21.68 -18.83 0.40
N LEU A 47 21.02 -17.92 1.11
CA LEU A 47 19.75 -17.33 0.68
C LEU A 47 19.94 -15.99 -0.01
N PHE A 48 21.11 -15.33 0.19
CA PHE A 48 21.46 -14.07 -0.46
C PHE A 48 22.74 -14.19 -1.28
N ASP A 49 22.71 -13.61 -2.47
CA ASP A 49 23.91 -13.30 -3.23
C ASP A 49 24.51 -11.96 -2.73
N ARG A 50 25.78 -12.03 -2.31
CA ARG A 50 26.53 -10.90 -1.77
C ARG A 50 27.70 -10.48 -2.69
N ALA A 51 27.83 -11.11 -3.86
CA ALA A 51 28.94 -10.88 -4.78
C ALA A 51 28.82 -9.56 -5.57
N THR A 52 27.63 -8.97 -5.61
CA THR A 52 27.35 -7.72 -6.31
C THR A 52 27.16 -6.56 -5.33
N HIS A 53 27.27 -5.32 -5.80
CA HIS A 53 26.98 -4.13 -4.99
C HIS A 53 25.54 -4.06 -4.47
N ARG A 54 24.64 -4.85 -5.01
CA ARG A 54 23.24 -4.94 -4.59
C ARG A 54 22.97 -6.35 -4.06
N ILE A 55 22.43 -6.44 -2.86
CA ILE A 55 22.01 -7.71 -2.26
C ILE A 55 20.77 -8.21 -3.00
N THR A 56 20.83 -9.45 -3.51
CA THR A 56 19.71 -10.12 -4.17
C THR A 56 19.50 -11.50 -3.56
N LEU A 57 18.28 -12.04 -3.69
CA LEU A 57 18.03 -13.43 -3.31
C LEU A 57 18.73 -14.39 -4.28
N THR A 58 19.23 -15.50 -3.75
CA THR A 58 19.62 -16.66 -4.56
C THR A 58 18.36 -17.43 -5.00
N GLU A 59 18.50 -18.41 -5.89
CA GLU A 59 17.38 -19.32 -6.22
C GLU A 59 16.81 -20.02 -4.96
N ALA A 60 17.68 -20.40 -4.02
CA ALA A 60 17.25 -20.95 -2.72
C ALA A 60 16.48 -19.89 -1.90
N GLY A 61 16.93 -18.65 -1.89
CA GLY A 61 16.27 -17.53 -1.23
C GLY A 61 14.89 -17.24 -1.81
N GLU A 62 14.75 -17.21 -3.14
CA GLU A 62 13.45 -17.02 -3.82
C GLU A 62 12.47 -18.15 -3.50
N ARG A 63 12.93 -19.38 -3.46
CA ARG A 63 12.09 -20.53 -3.07
C ARG A 63 11.74 -20.52 -1.57
N PHE A 64 12.64 -20.05 -0.73
CA PHE A 64 12.44 -20.03 0.72
C PHE A 64 11.54 -18.87 1.17
N ARG A 65 11.51 -17.77 0.45
CA ARG A 65 10.73 -16.58 0.79
C ARG A 65 9.25 -16.87 1.05
N PRO A 66 8.50 -17.54 0.15
CA PRO A 66 7.09 -17.84 0.41
C PRO A 66 6.90 -18.78 1.61
N VAL A 67 7.85 -19.69 1.88
CA VAL A 67 7.82 -20.57 3.05
C VAL A 67 7.96 -19.76 4.35
N ALA A 68 8.87 -18.79 4.38
CA ALA A 68 9.06 -17.91 5.53
C ALA A 68 7.82 -17.05 5.79
N GLU A 69 7.23 -16.47 4.74
CA GLU A 69 6.00 -15.68 4.79
C GLU A 69 4.82 -16.52 5.31
N ASP A 70 4.61 -17.72 4.79
CA ASP A 70 3.53 -18.62 5.23
C ASP A 70 3.70 -19.09 6.68
N THR A 71 4.93 -19.41 7.09
CA THR A 71 5.24 -19.82 8.45
C THR A 71 4.89 -18.73 9.46
N LEU A 72 5.32 -17.50 9.22
CA LEU A 72 5.00 -16.37 10.09
C LEU A 72 3.50 -16.10 10.11
N ARG A 73 2.84 -16.14 8.97
CA ARG A 73 1.38 -15.95 8.86
C ARG A 73 0.63 -16.98 9.72
N ARG A 74 1.00 -18.26 9.65
CA ARG A 74 0.37 -19.35 10.44
C ARG A 74 0.59 -19.16 11.94
N LEU A 75 1.78 -18.74 12.35
CA LEU A 75 2.07 -18.47 13.76
C LEU A 75 1.26 -17.31 14.30
N HIS A 76 1.16 -16.22 13.55
CA HIS A 76 0.34 -15.08 13.94
C HIS A 76 -1.15 -15.46 14.01
N GLN A 77 -1.66 -16.20 13.01
CA GLN A 77 -3.03 -16.67 13.01
C GLN A 77 -3.33 -17.56 14.23
N GLY A 78 -2.48 -18.56 14.51
CA GLY A 78 -2.67 -19.42 15.68
C GLY A 78 -2.66 -18.68 17.00
N ARG A 79 -1.82 -17.65 17.13
CA ARG A 79 -1.80 -16.79 18.31
C ARG A 79 -3.11 -16.01 18.47
N GLU A 80 -3.65 -15.45 17.39
CA GLU A 80 -4.91 -14.72 17.42
C GLU A 80 -6.10 -15.66 17.72
N ASP A 81 -6.10 -16.88 17.18
CA ASP A 81 -7.11 -17.89 17.46
C ASP A 81 -7.13 -18.25 18.95
N ILE A 82 -5.97 -18.44 19.58
CA ILE A 82 -5.86 -18.71 21.02
C ILE A 82 -6.30 -17.50 21.84
N ARG A 83 -5.92 -16.30 21.44
CA ARG A 83 -6.38 -15.07 22.10
C ARG A 83 -7.90 -14.92 22.06
N ALA A 84 -8.51 -15.25 20.92
CA ALA A 84 -9.96 -15.24 20.76
C ALA A 84 -10.66 -16.27 21.67
N LEU A 85 -10.01 -17.42 21.95
CA LEU A 85 -10.55 -18.43 22.89
C LEU A 85 -10.44 -18.02 24.36
N VAL A 86 -9.35 -17.35 24.73
CA VAL A 86 -9.07 -16.96 26.12
C VAL A 86 -9.79 -15.66 26.52
N SER A 87 -10.06 -14.80 25.55
CA SER A 87 -10.69 -13.50 25.77
C SER A 87 -12.19 -13.59 25.47
N THR A 88 -13.01 -13.46 26.50
CA THR A 88 -14.43 -13.07 26.34
C THR A 88 -14.57 -11.61 25.88
N ALA A 89 -13.47 -10.87 25.82
CA ALA A 89 -13.39 -9.53 25.26
C ALA A 89 -13.35 -9.62 23.73
N ALA A 90 -14.17 -8.83 23.10
CA ALA A 90 -14.37 -8.61 21.69
C ALA A 90 -13.16 -8.91 20.80
N ALA A 91 -13.30 -9.88 19.91
CA ALA A 91 -12.28 -10.22 18.93
C ALA A 91 -12.02 -9.02 18.02
N THR A 92 -10.83 -8.44 18.13
CA THR A 92 -10.41 -7.28 17.34
C THR A 92 -10.13 -7.70 15.89
N VAL A 93 -10.72 -7.01 14.92
CA VAL A 93 -10.40 -7.14 13.50
C VAL A 93 -9.35 -6.09 13.13
N THR A 94 -8.20 -6.54 12.63
CA THR A 94 -7.11 -5.66 12.23
C THR A 94 -7.13 -5.43 10.72
N PHE A 95 -7.15 -4.16 10.33
CA PHE A 95 -7.02 -3.70 8.96
C PHE A 95 -5.65 -3.07 8.74
N ALA A 96 -5.03 -3.36 7.61
CA ALA A 96 -4.01 -2.53 7.02
C ALA A 96 -4.67 -1.61 5.98
N SER A 97 -4.20 -0.40 5.81
CA SER A 97 -4.70 0.50 4.78
C SER A 97 -3.61 1.46 4.32
N THR A 98 -3.66 1.87 3.05
CA THR A 98 -2.83 2.98 2.60
C THR A 98 -3.31 4.29 3.22
N HIS A 99 -2.39 5.23 3.49
CA HIS A 99 -2.67 6.48 4.20
C HIS A 99 -3.86 7.26 3.64
N ALA A 100 -3.97 7.37 2.31
CA ALA A 100 -5.07 8.11 1.69
C ALA A 100 -6.43 7.51 2.06
N LEU A 101 -6.62 6.19 1.87
CA LEU A 101 -7.89 5.52 2.16
C LEU A 101 -8.20 5.45 3.64
N ALA A 102 -7.20 5.36 4.50
CA ALA A 102 -7.39 5.43 5.95
C ALA A 102 -8.05 6.76 6.39
N LEU A 103 -7.80 7.84 5.64
CA LEU A 103 -8.35 9.17 5.92
C LEU A 103 -9.64 9.46 5.14
N THR A 104 -9.71 9.12 3.85
CA THR A 104 -10.79 9.57 2.97
C THR A 104 -11.94 8.58 2.86
N TYR A 105 -11.68 7.28 2.94
CA TYR A 105 -12.67 6.24 2.65
C TYR A 105 -13.04 5.40 3.87
N PHE A 106 -12.05 4.90 4.61
CA PHE A 106 -12.26 3.92 5.69
C PHE A 106 -13.28 4.36 6.74
N PRO A 107 -13.28 5.61 7.27
CA PRO A 107 -14.21 5.99 8.33
C PRO A 107 -15.68 6.00 7.88
N ALA A 108 -15.96 6.49 6.68
CA ALA A 108 -17.31 6.55 6.14
C ALA A 108 -17.82 5.16 5.72
N TRP A 109 -16.96 4.39 5.05
CA TRP A 109 -17.25 3.01 4.67
C TRP A 109 -17.51 2.11 5.88
N LEU A 110 -16.67 2.18 6.92
CA LEU A 110 -16.86 1.38 8.13
C LEU A 110 -18.18 1.69 8.80
N ARG A 111 -18.53 2.97 8.94
CA ARG A 111 -19.80 3.41 9.50
C ARG A 111 -20.97 2.84 8.72
N ALA A 112 -20.93 2.91 7.39
CA ALA A 112 -21.98 2.35 6.54
C ALA A 112 -22.11 0.81 6.70
N VAL A 113 -20.98 0.09 6.88
CA VAL A 113 -20.98 -1.35 7.16
C VAL A 113 -21.56 -1.66 8.55
N GLU A 114 -21.27 -0.85 9.55
CA GLU A 114 -21.79 -1.01 10.93
C GLU A 114 -23.28 -0.68 11.01
N ASP A 115 -23.72 0.38 10.36
CA ASP A 115 -25.14 0.78 10.31
C ASP A 115 -26.02 -0.30 9.65
N ALA A 116 -25.46 -1.03 8.68
CA ALA A 116 -26.13 -2.15 8.02
C ALA A 116 -26.08 -3.47 8.84
N ALA A 117 -25.41 -3.50 9.98
CA ALA A 117 -25.16 -4.70 10.76
C ALA A 117 -26.03 -4.78 12.02
N PRO A 118 -26.62 -5.94 12.34
CA PRO A 118 -27.35 -6.12 13.60
C PRO A 118 -26.45 -6.12 14.83
N GLU A 119 -25.17 -6.44 14.64
CA GLU A 119 -24.14 -6.44 15.71
C GLU A 119 -22.90 -5.68 15.21
N PRO A 120 -22.47 -4.61 15.92
CA PRO A 120 -21.26 -3.89 15.58
C PRO A 120 -20.00 -4.77 15.80
N LEU A 121 -18.91 -4.44 15.13
CA LEU A 121 -17.61 -5.04 15.41
C LEU A 121 -17.15 -4.61 16.80
N SER A 122 -16.84 -5.58 17.65
CA SER A 122 -16.49 -5.31 19.04
C SER A 122 -15.13 -4.63 19.25
N GLY A 123 -14.26 -4.66 18.23
CA GLY A 123 -12.96 -3.99 18.24
C GLY A 123 -12.37 -3.92 16.83
N ILE A 124 -11.87 -2.74 16.47
CA ILE A 124 -11.24 -2.49 15.17
C ILE A 124 -9.88 -1.87 15.42
N ARG A 125 -8.88 -2.40 14.75
CA ARG A 125 -7.53 -1.84 14.69
C ARG A 125 -7.21 -1.49 13.24
N LEU A 126 -6.82 -0.26 12.98
CA LEU A 126 -6.35 0.20 11.69
C LEU A 126 -4.86 0.53 11.76
N VAL A 127 -4.07 -0.07 10.87
CA VAL A 127 -2.66 0.26 10.66
C VAL A 127 -2.56 0.95 9.29
N ALA A 128 -2.21 2.23 9.29
CA ALA A 128 -2.04 2.99 8.06
C ALA A 128 -0.55 3.12 7.74
N ASP A 129 -0.16 2.71 6.50
CA ASP A 129 1.25 2.72 6.08
C ASP A 129 1.35 2.81 4.54
N THR A 130 2.58 2.75 4.00
CA THR A 130 2.84 2.60 2.56
C THR A 130 2.23 1.30 2.04
N MET A 131 1.99 1.21 0.73
CA MET A 131 1.48 -0.03 0.14
C MET A 131 2.42 -1.21 0.36
N GLN A 132 3.72 -0.98 0.24
CA GLN A 132 4.74 -2.00 0.47
C GLN A 132 4.69 -2.54 1.92
N ALA A 133 4.58 -1.65 2.91
CA ALA A 133 4.46 -2.05 4.31
C ALA A 133 3.13 -2.78 4.58
N CYS A 134 2.02 -2.32 3.99
CA CYS A 134 0.73 -2.98 4.11
C CYS A 134 0.74 -4.40 3.50
N GLU A 135 1.37 -4.58 2.33
CA GLU A 135 1.56 -5.90 1.72
C GLU A 135 2.35 -6.83 2.65
N ARG A 136 3.43 -6.33 3.27
CA ARG A 136 4.21 -7.08 4.26
C ARG A 136 3.38 -7.49 5.47
N ILE A 137 2.64 -6.55 6.06
CA ILE A 137 1.73 -6.80 7.20
C ILE A 137 0.76 -7.94 6.87
N MET A 138 0.20 -7.96 5.67
CA MET A 138 -0.70 -9.02 5.20
C MET A 138 0.01 -10.36 5.01
N LEU A 139 1.16 -10.36 4.36
CA LEU A 139 1.96 -11.57 4.12
C LEU A 139 2.42 -12.21 5.42
N GLN A 140 2.73 -11.42 6.43
CA GLN A 140 3.11 -11.87 7.78
C GLN A 140 1.90 -12.21 8.68
N GLY A 141 0.66 -12.04 8.21
CA GLY A 141 -0.55 -12.35 8.97
C GLY A 141 -0.83 -11.41 10.14
N GLN A 142 -0.24 -10.22 10.15
CA GLN A 142 -0.42 -9.21 11.21
C GLN A 142 -1.73 -8.42 11.05
N ALA A 143 -2.37 -8.49 9.89
CA ALA A 143 -3.72 -7.98 9.64
C ALA A 143 -4.57 -9.01 8.89
N GLN A 144 -5.88 -8.96 9.09
CA GLN A 144 -6.85 -9.82 8.40
C GLN A 144 -7.26 -9.24 7.05
N PHE A 145 -7.26 -7.92 6.92
CA PHE A 145 -7.72 -7.22 5.73
C PHE A 145 -6.75 -6.11 5.32
N LEU A 146 -6.61 -5.90 3.99
CA LEU A 146 -5.93 -4.74 3.42
C LEU A 146 -6.90 -3.97 2.54
N LEU A 147 -7.08 -2.68 2.86
CA LEU A 147 -7.78 -1.71 2.04
C LEU A 147 -6.79 -0.89 1.23
N CYS A 148 -6.86 -0.96 -0.10
CA CYS A 148 -5.94 -0.22 -0.97
C CYS A 148 -6.58 0.16 -2.30
N HIS A 149 -5.97 1.14 -2.99
CA HIS A 149 -6.24 1.39 -4.39
C HIS A 149 -5.58 0.31 -5.26
N HIS A 150 -6.25 -0.04 -6.35
CA HIS A 150 -5.79 -1.08 -7.27
C HIS A 150 -6.01 -0.65 -8.73
N HIS A 151 -5.08 -1.07 -9.60
CA HIS A 151 -5.18 -0.92 -11.04
C HIS A 151 -4.58 -2.15 -11.73
N PRO A 152 -5.22 -2.71 -12.78
CA PRO A 152 -4.75 -3.94 -13.44
C PRO A 152 -3.34 -3.85 -14.04
N ALA A 153 -2.92 -2.67 -14.50
CA ALA A 153 -1.58 -2.46 -15.06
C ALA A 153 -0.47 -2.37 -14.00
N ALA A 154 -0.83 -2.33 -12.70
CA ALA A 154 0.13 -2.24 -11.59
C ALA A 154 -0.24 -3.25 -10.49
N PRO A 155 -0.19 -4.56 -10.79
CA PRO A 155 -0.53 -5.58 -9.81
C PRO A 155 0.40 -5.52 -8.59
N GLY A 156 -0.18 -5.77 -7.42
CA GLY A 156 0.55 -5.86 -6.15
C GLY A 156 0.95 -7.30 -5.82
N ARG A 157 1.68 -7.47 -4.72
CA ARG A 157 2.12 -8.79 -4.22
C ARG A 157 0.97 -9.69 -3.76
N LEU A 158 -0.21 -9.12 -3.52
CA LEU A 158 -1.41 -9.85 -3.08
C LEU A 158 -2.35 -10.20 -4.25
N ASP A 159 -2.02 -9.81 -5.48
CA ASP A 159 -2.82 -10.15 -6.65
C ASP A 159 -2.57 -11.62 -7.05
N GLY A 160 -3.55 -12.45 -6.76
CA GLY A 160 -3.46 -13.89 -7.01
C GLY A 160 -2.96 -14.70 -5.80
N GLY A 161 -2.57 -15.95 -6.04
CA GLY A 161 -2.01 -16.83 -5.02
C GLY A 161 -2.94 -17.08 -3.82
N ASP A 162 -2.42 -16.85 -2.64
CA ASP A 162 -3.07 -17.12 -1.35
C ASP A 162 -4.05 -16.02 -0.88
N PHE A 163 -4.29 -15.01 -1.70
CA PHE A 163 -5.19 -13.90 -1.36
C PHE A 163 -6.41 -13.87 -2.30
N ARG A 164 -7.44 -13.20 -1.86
CA ARG A 164 -8.63 -12.85 -2.63
C ARG A 164 -9.07 -11.45 -2.27
N SER A 165 -9.76 -10.77 -3.18
CA SER A 165 -10.23 -9.41 -2.95
C SER A 165 -11.69 -9.22 -3.34
N LEU A 166 -12.30 -8.18 -2.75
CA LEU A 166 -13.57 -7.59 -3.17
C LEU A 166 -13.30 -6.16 -3.65
N THR A 167 -13.97 -5.76 -4.72
CA THR A 167 -14.04 -4.36 -5.12
C THR A 167 -15.12 -3.68 -4.28
N LEU A 168 -14.74 -2.65 -3.53
CA LEU A 168 -15.65 -1.90 -2.66
C LEU A 168 -16.13 -0.60 -3.31
N GLY A 169 -15.38 -0.07 -4.26
CA GLY A 169 -15.71 1.17 -4.93
C GLY A 169 -14.72 1.51 -6.04
N ALA A 170 -14.91 2.68 -6.62
CA ALA A 170 -14.04 3.25 -7.63
C ALA A 170 -13.58 4.65 -7.22
N ASP A 171 -12.40 5.06 -7.71
CA ASP A 171 -11.88 6.41 -7.61
C ASP A 171 -11.11 6.72 -8.90
N THR A 172 -10.57 7.92 -9.01
CA THR A 172 -9.79 8.35 -10.17
C THR A 172 -8.59 9.14 -9.70
N LEU A 173 -7.39 8.81 -10.16
CA LEU A 173 -6.25 9.71 -10.01
C LEU A 173 -6.37 10.80 -11.07
N VAL A 174 -6.48 12.05 -10.62
CA VAL A 174 -6.61 13.22 -11.49
C VAL A 174 -5.36 14.10 -11.36
N PRO A 175 -4.79 14.62 -12.46
CA PRO A 175 -3.68 15.55 -12.40
C PRO A 175 -4.17 16.92 -11.95
N VAL A 176 -3.63 17.42 -10.85
CA VAL A 176 -4.02 18.70 -10.26
C VAL A 176 -2.82 19.58 -9.92
N CYS A 177 -3.00 20.88 -9.97
CA CYS A 177 -2.03 21.88 -9.54
C CYS A 177 -2.77 23.14 -9.05
N ALA A 178 -2.04 24.10 -8.47
CA ALA A 178 -2.60 25.42 -8.17
C ALA A 178 -2.99 26.16 -9.46
N PRO A 179 -4.04 27.00 -9.44
CA PRO A 179 -4.32 27.91 -10.52
C PRO A 179 -3.27 29.04 -10.62
N ASP A 180 -3.14 29.63 -11.78
CA ASP A 180 -2.45 30.88 -11.99
C ASP A 180 -3.37 32.10 -11.64
N GLY A 181 -2.89 33.32 -11.87
CA GLY A 181 -3.68 34.54 -11.61
C GLY A 181 -4.94 34.69 -12.46
N ALA A 182 -5.09 33.89 -13.55
CA ALA A 182 -6.26 33.87 -14.42
C ALA A 182 -7.19 32.68 -14.16
N GLY A 183 -6.83 31.79 -13.19
CA GLY A 183 -7.60 30.62 -12.88
C GLY A 183 -7.26 29.39 -13.76
N ALA A 184 -6.27 29.50 -14.65
CA ALA A 184 -5.77 28.41 -15.46
C ALA A 184 -4.73 27.58 -14.69
N PRO A 185 -4.46 26.30 -15.09
CA PRO A 185 -3.46 25.51 -14.42
C PRO A 185 -2.05 26.11 -14.53
N ARG A 186 -1.38 26.32 -13.41
CA ARG A 186 0.00 26.84 -13.37
C ARG A 186 0.99 25.85 -14.00
N HIS A 187 0.70 24.57 -13.97
CA HIS A 187 1.51 23.47 -14.48
C HIS A 187 0.72 22.59 -15.46
N PRO A 188 0.41 23.11 -16.68
CA PRO A 188 -0.46 22.42 -17.63
C PRO A 188 0.23 21.23 -18.29
N LEU A 189 -0.51 20.14 -18.48
CA LEU A 189 -0.09 18.98 -19.28
C LEU A 189 -0.32 19.26 -20.79
N PRO A 190 0.51 18.66 -21.68
CA PRO A 190 1.54 17.64 -21.41
C PRO A 190 2.93 18.20 -21.08
N GLY A 191 3.18 19.50 -21.14
CA GLY A 191 4.52 20.07 -21.16
C GLY A 191 5.25 19.82 -22.48
N GLY A 192 6.56 20.09 -22.50
CA GLY A 192 7.40 19.86 -23.67
C GLY A 192 8.88 19.67 -23.33
N PRO A 193 9.72 19.18 -24.27
CA PRO A 193 11.14 18.90 -24.02
C PRO A 193 11.94 20.10 -23.54
N GLY A 194 11.55 21.31 -23.98
CA GLY A 194 12.21 22.58 -23.55
C GLY A 194 11.59 23.21 -22.30
N GLN A 195 10.44 22.70 -21.85
CA GLN A 195 9.71 23.22 -20.69
C GLN A 195 8.93 22.06 -20.02
N PRO A 196 9.64 21.16 -19.32
CA PRO A 196 9.00 20.07 -18.61
C PRO A 196 8.12 20.63 -17.46
N VAL A 197 7.06 19.90 -17.15
CA VAL A 197 6.15 20.27 -16.07
C VAL A 197 6.72 19.82 -14.74
N ALA A 198 6.81 20.73 -13.76
CA ALA A 198 7.22 20.41 -12.40
C ALA A 198 6.26 19.35 -11.81
N HIS A 199 6.80 18.17 -11.44
CA HIS A 199 6.05 17.01 -11.00
C HIS A 199 6.32 16.70 -9.53
N LEU A 200 5.25 16.57 -8.76
CA LEU A 200 5.23 16.09 -7.40
C LEU A 200 4.94 14.59 -7.44
N SER A 201 5.99 13.79 -7.37
CA SER A 201 5.95 12.35 -7.59
C SER A 201 5.65 11.57 -6.32
N TYR A 202 5.03 10.41 -6.48
CA TYR A 202 5.04 9.39 -5.43
C TYR A 202 6.41 8.69 -5.38
N SER A 203 6.79 8.22 -4.18
CA SER A 203 7.95 7.33 -4.02
C SER A 203 7.64 5.90 -4.44
N ASP A 204 8.67 5.09 -4.65
CA ASP A 204 8.57 3.68 -5.11
C ASP A 204 7.77 2.77 -4.15
N GLU A 205 7.69 3.13 -2.87
CA GLU A 205 6.95 2.39 -1.85
C GLU A 205 5.42 2.59 -1.97
N SER A 206 5.01 3.61 -2.74
CA SER A 206 3.60 3.97 -2.91
C SER A 206 2.91 3.11 -3.95
N GLY A 207 1.76 2.51 -3.60
CA GLY A 207 0.90 1.85 -4.57
C GLY A 207 0.37 2.80 -5.65
N MET A 208 0.05 4.05 -5.29
CA MET A 208 -0.35 5.07 -6.27
C MET A 208 0.80 5.47 -7.20
N GLY A 209 2.04 5.48 -6.69
CA GLY A 209 3.23 5.69 -7.52
C GLY A 209 3.35 4.62 -8.59
N ARG A 210 3.24 3.33 -8.23
CA ARG A 210 3.24 2.21 -9.18
C ARG A 210 2.11 2.33 -10.23
N ILE A 211 0.90 2.70 -9.79
CA ILE A 211 -0.26 2.89 -10.67
C ILE A 211 -0.03 4.05 -11.64
N ALA A 212 0.37 5.21 -11.12
CA ALA A 212 0.60 6.40 -11.94
C ALA A 212 1.74 6.18 -12.95
N GLU A 213 2.80 5.49 -12.58
CA GLU A 213 3.93 5.17 -13.46
C GLU A 213 3.49 4.23 -14.59
N ALA A 214 2.79 3.13 -14.26
CA ALA A 214 2.30 2.16 -15.25
C ALA A 214 1.32 2.82 -16.22
N ALA A 215 0.39 3.64 -15.74
CA ALA A 215 -0.61 4.31 -16.58
C ALA A 215 0.04 5.38 -17.48
N ARG A 216 0.94 6.22 -16.95
CA ARG A 216 1.66 7.24 -17.74
C ARG A 216 2.51 6.64 -18.85
N GLY A 217 3.01 5.42 -18.66
CA GLY A 217 3.77 4.70 -19.68
C GLY A 217 2.98 4.45 -20.98
N THR A 218 1.65 4.46 -20.91
CA THR A 218 0.73 4.20 -22.04
C THR A 218 -0.01 5.45 -22.53
N MET A 219 0.19 6.61 -21.90
CA MET A 219 -0.47 7.87 -22.30
C MET A 219 0.14 8.44 -23.59
N GLU A 220 -0.71 8.99 -24.46
CA GLU A 220 -0.32 9.72 -25.66
C GLU A 220 -1.05 11.07 -25.75
N PRO A 221 -0.29 12.18 -25.93
CA PRO A 221 1.16 12.28 -25.88
C PRO A 221 1.72 11.93 -24.49
N ARG A 222 2.98 11.48 -24.43
CA ARG A 222 3.65 11.25 -23.14
C ARG A 222 3.86 12.58 -22.43
N PRO A 223 3.51 12.71 -21.13
CA PRO A 223 3.76 13.95 -20.39
C PRO A 223 5.27 14.14 -20.18
N CYS A 224 5.76 15.35 -20.45
CA CYS A 224 7.14 15.73 -20.21
C CYS A 224 7.24 16.34 -18.79
N LEU A 225 7.79 15.55 -17.87
CA LEU A 225 7.78 15.85 -16.42
C LEU A 225 9.21 15.98 -15.88
N GLU A 226 9.39 16.95 -14.98
CA GLU A 226 10.57 17.06 -14.13
C GLU A 226 10.18 16.86 -12.67
N THR A 227 10.66 15.79 -12.04
CA THR A 227 10.33 15.52 -10.62
C THR A 227 11.07 16.51 -9.72
N VAL A 228 10.30 17.37 -9.05
CA VAL A 228 10.82 18.39 -8.12
C VAL A 228 10.61 18.04 -6.65
N PHE A 229 9.74 17.08 -6.37
CA PHE A 229 9.46 16.59 -5.01
C PHE A 229 8.96 15.16 -5.04
N THR A 230 9.29 14.37 -4.01
CA THR A 230 8.87 12.96 -3.91
C THR A 230 8.37 12.65 -2.50
N SER A 231 7.20 11.99 -2.39
CA SER A 231 6.64 11.49 -1.13
C SER A 231 5.71 10.31 -1.36
N HIS A 232 5.57 9.42 -0.38
CA HIS A 232 4.53 8.37 -0.40
C HIS A 232 3.17 8.87 0.12
N VAL A 233 3.11 10.06 0.71
CA VAL A 233 1.91 10.61 1.36
C VAL A 233 1.15 11.53 0.41
N ALA A 234 0.00 11.07 -0.10
CA ALA A 234 -0.85 11.83 -1.04
C ALA A 234 -1.28 13.20 -0.48
N VAL A 235 -1.58 13.27 0.83
CA VAL A 235 -1.96 14.53 1.49
C VAL A 235 -0.83 15.56 1.43
N LEU A 236 0.42 15.12 1.59
CA LEU A 236 1.58 16.02 1.48
C LEU A 236 1.77 16.50 0.04
N LEU A 237 1.60 15.60 -0.96
CA LEU A 237 1.66 16.00 -2.37
C LEU A 237 0.54 17.00 -2.69
N LYS A 238 -0.67 16.83 -2.13
CA LYS A 238 -1.78 17.78 -2.23
C LYS A 238 -1.39 19.17 -1.68
N THR A 239 -0.80 19.22 -0.49
CA THR A 239 -0.34 20.48 0.12
C THR A 239 0.69 21.19 -0.77
N MET A 240 1.67 20.44 -1.29
CA MET A 240 2.67 20.99 -2.21
C MET A 240 2.05 21.48 -3.54
N ALA A 241 1.00 20.81 -4.04
CA ALA A 241 0.27 21.25 -5.22
C ALA A 241 -0.51 22.55 -4.94
N LEU A 242 -1.16 22.67 -3.78
CA LEU A 242 -1.82 23.89 -3.31
C LEU A 242 -0.84 25.08 -3.21
N ASP A 243 0.38 24.82 -2.75
CA ASP A 243 1.47 25.81 -2.69
C ASP A 243 2.03 26.20 -4.07
N GLY A 244 1.50 25.60 -5.16
CA GLY A 244 1.91 25.90 -6.53
C GLY A 244 3.29 25.37 -6.93
N ARG A 245 3.81 24.37 -6.22
CA ARG A 245 5.16 23.80 -6.45
C ARG A 245 5.23 22.84 -7.63
N GLY A 246 4.09 22.36 -8.12
CA GLY A 246 4.04 21.43 -9.24
C GLY A 246 2.66 20.80 -9.41
N LEU A 247 2.54 19.88 -10.34
CA LEU A 247 1.36 19.03 -10.49
C LEU A 247 1.55 17.67 -9.79
N ALA A 248 0.46 17.09 -9.30
CA ALA A 248 0.41 15.72 -8.79
C ALA A 248 -0.80 14.98 -9.35
N TRP A 249 -0.68 13.66 -9.58
CA TRP A 249 -1.84 12.77 -9.76
C TRP A 249 -2.36 12.35 -8.38
N LEU A 250 -3.54 12.82 -8.02
CA LEU A 250 -4.12 12.59 -6.69
C LEU A 250 -5.51 11.93 -6.81
N PRO A 251 -5.94 11.12 -5.83
CA PRO A 251 -7.29 10.59 -5.79
C PRO A 251 -8.32 11.72 -5.83
N LEU A 252 -9.31 11.60 -6.70
CA LEU A 252 -10.38 12.59 -6.81
C LEU A 252 -11.11 12.74 -5.47
N SER A 253 -11.34 11.65 -4.75
CA SER A 253 -11.91 11.66 -3.40
C SER A 253 -11.13 12.53 -2.40
N LEU A 254 -9.81 12.68 -2.59
CA LEU A 254 -8.95 13.50 -1.73
C LEU A 254 -8.99 14.99 -2.11
N VAL A 255 -9.12 15.31 -3.41
CA VAL A 255 -8.96 16.69 -3.93
C VAL A 255 -10.27 17.35 -4.32
N GLN A 256 -11.38 16.61 -4.38
CA GLN A 256 -12.69 17.13 -4.78
C GLN A 256 -13.12 18.39 -4.00
N PRO A 257 -12.87 18.52 -2.68
CA PRO A 257 -13.20 19.74 -1.94
C PRO A 257 -12.43 20.98 -2.40
N ASP A 258 -11.24 20.80 -3.00
CA ASP A 258 -10.37 21.90 -3.46
C ASP A 258 -10.54 22.20 -4.96
N LEU A 259 -11.27 21.35 -5.71
CA LEU A 259 -11.55 21.51 -7.14
C LEU A 259 -12.83 22.33 -7.44
N VAL A 260 -13.45 22.91 -6.42
CA VAL A 260 -14.62 23.78 -6.56
C VAL A 260 -14.21 25.19 -7.07
N PRO A 261 -15.11 25.97 -7.69
CA PRO A 261 -14.83 27.35 -8.05
C PRO A 261 -14.32 28.16 -6.86
N GLY A 262 -13.16 28.80 -7.01
CA GLY A 262 -12.47 29.49 -5.91
C GLY A 262 -11.68 28.56 -4.98
N GLY A 263 -11.65 27.25 -5.25
CA GLY A 263 -10.78 26.31 -4.57
C GLY A 263 -9.30 26.50 -4.93
N GLY A 264 -8.44 25.88 -4.13
CA GLY A 264 -6.99 26.03 -4.28
C GLY A 264 -6.37 25.18 -5.38
N LEU A 265 -7.13 24.27 -6.02
CA LEU A 265 -6.67 23.37 -7.07
C LEU A 265 -7.51 23.48 -8.33
N VAL A 266 -6.85 23.24 -9.47
CA VAL A 266 -7.47 23.06 -10.78
C VAL A 266 -6.89 21.82 -11.46
N ARG A 267 -7.63 21.23 -12.41
CA ARG A 267 -7.11 20.15 -13.25
C ARG A 267 -5.97 20.67 -14.13
N ALA A 268 -4.85 19.95 -14.15
CA ALA A 268 -3.69 20.29 -14.96
C ALA A 268 -3.83 19.88 -16.45
N GLY A 269 -4.93 19.21 -16.79
CA GLY A 269 -5.28 18.75 -18.14
C GLY A 269 -6.71 18.22 -18.19
N ASP A 270 -7.13 17.76 -19.34
CA ASP A 270 -8.45 17.16 -19.57
C ASP A 270 -8.52 15.69 -19.10
N GLY A 271 -9.69 15.06 -19.30
CA GLY A 271 -9.96 13.70 -18.84
C GLY A 271 -9.10 12.59 -19.43
N ARG A 272 -8.34 12.86 -20.50
CA ARG A 272 -7.37 11.86 -21.06
C ARG A 272 -6.23 11.53 -20.10
N TRP A 273 -5.96 12.41 -19.15
CA TRP A 273 -4.93 12.28 -18.13
C TRP A 273 -5.43 11.63 -16.85
N ASP A 274 -6.69 11.31 -16.78
CA ASP A 274 -7.31 10.64 -15.66
C ASP A 274 -6.95 9.15 -15.65
N ILE A 275 -6.67 8.62 -14.48
CA ILE A 275 -6.35 7.21 -14.29
C ILE A 275 -7.44 6.60 -13.42
N PRO A 276 -8.38 5.83 -14.01
CA PRO A 276 -9.41 5.16 -13.23
C PRO A 276 -8.79 4.07 -12.35
N ILE A 277 -9.18 4.04 -11.08
CA ILE A 277 -8.70 3.08 -10.09
C ILE A 277 -9.87 2.48 -9.32
N THR A 278 -9.66 1.31 -8.74
CA THR A 278 -10.64 0.66 -7.87
C THR A 278 -10.15 0.67 -6.43
N ILE A 279 -11.09 0.70 -5.49
CA ILE A 279 -10.83 0.49 -4.06
C ILE A 279 -11.10 -0.98 -3.78
N ARG A 280 -10.10 -1.70 -3.29
CA ARG A 280 -10.21 -3.13 -3.01
C ARG A 280 -9.89 -3.45 -1.56
N LEU A 281 -10.60 -4.45 -1.06
CA LEU A 281 -10.32 -5.10 0.21
C LEU A 281 -9.76 -6.50 -0.05
N PHE A 282 -8.52 -6.73 0.32
CA PHE A 282 -7.84 -8.03 0.23
C PHE A 282 -7.94 -8.79 1.55
N ARG A 283 -7.95 -10.12 1.46
CA ARG A 283 -7.81 -11.04 2.60
C ARG A 283 -7.08 -12.31 2.19
N PRO A 284 -6.44 -13.03 3.12
CA PRO A 284 -5.96 -14.39 2.87
C PRO A 284 -7.09 -15.34 2.46
N ARG A 285 -6.78 -16.34 1.61
CA ARG A 285 -7.71 -17.46 1.33
C ARG A 285 -7.85 -18.39 2.52
N ALA A 286 -6.81 -18.49 3.33
CA ALA A 286 -6.84 -19.22 4.59
C ALA A 286 -7.99 -18.72 5.48
N ARG A 287 -8.51 -19.61 6.33
CA ARG A 287 -9.57 -19.31 7.27
C ARG A 287 -9.08 -18.27 8.27
N LEU A 288 -9.90 -17.25 8.49
CA LEU A 288 -9.69 -16.21 9.48
C LEU A 288 -10.44 -16.52 10.78
N SER A 289 -10.29 -15.65 11.78
CA SER A 289 -11.10 -15.73 13.00
C SER A 289 -12.60 -15.67 12.69
N PRO A 290 -13.47 -16.26 13.51
CA PRO A 290 -14.92 -16.28 13.26
C PRO A 290 -15.53 -14.88 13.04
N VAL A 291 -15.00 -13.86 13.72
CA VAL A 291 -15.46 -12.46 13.56
C VAL A 291 -15.05 -11.90 12.20
N ALA A 292 -13.82 -12.13 11.77
CA ALA A 292 -13.34 -11.68 10.47
C ALA A 292 -14.04 -12.41 9.31
N GLU A 293 -14.37 -13.71 9.47
CA GLU A 293 -15.17 -14.45 8.49
C GLU A 293 -16.58 -13.87 8.38
N ARG A 294 -17.27 -13.64 9.50
CA ARG A 294 -18.60 -13.02 9.48
C ARG A 294 -18.58 -11.63 8.84
N PHE A 295 -17.54 -10.83 9.14
CA PHE A 295 -17.37 -9.53 8.53
C PHE A 295 -17.24 -9.64 7.00
N TRP A 296 -16.39 -10.54 6.52
CA TRP A 296 -16.21 -10.77 5.09
C TRP A 296 -17.46 -11.23 4.37
N GLU A 297 -18.22 -12.15 4.95
CA GLU A 297 -19.46 -12.65 4.34
C GLU A 297 -20.53 -11.53 4.25
N ARG A 298 -20.60 -10.64 5.24
CA ARG A 298 -21.46 -9.44 5.16
C ARG A 298 -21.14 -8.56 3.96
N LEU A 299 -19.85 -8.31 3.71
CA LEU A 299 -19.45 -7.46 2.58
C LEU A 299 -19.82 -8.05 1.23
N LYS A 300 -19.91 -9.37 1.09
CA LYS A 300 -20.33 -10.02 -0.16
C LYS A 300 -21.83 -9.88 -0.43
N THR A 301 -22.64 -9.79 0.61
CA THR A 301 -24.10 -9.76 0.53
C THR A 301 -24.67 -8.36 0.67
N GLY A 302 -23.86 -7.40 1.09
CA GLY A 302 -24.26 -6.01 1.26
C GLY A 302 -24.26 -5.22 -0.05
N PRO A 303 -24.85 -4.01 -0.06
CA PRO A 303 -24.80 -3.11 -1.20
C PRO A 303 -23.34 -2.74 -1.50
N THR A 304 -23.05 -2.49 -2.78
CA THR A 304 -21.78 -1.90 -3.19
C THR A 304 -21.72 -0.48 -2.61
N TYR A 305 -20.73 -0.19 -1.80
CA TYR A 305 -20.57 1.08 -1.06
C TYR A 305 -19.85 2.14 -1.88
#